data_bdc94ebe3d9aaa08fd392047adbbd6e8
#
_entry.id   bdc94ebe3d9aaa08fd392047adbbd6e8
#
_cell.length_a   1.000
_cell.length_b   1.000
_cell.length_c   1.000
_cell.angle_alpha   90.00
_cell.angle_beta   90.00
_cell.angle_gamma   90.00
#
_symmetry.space_group_name_H-M   'P 1'
#
loop_
_entity.id
_entity.type
_entity.pdbx_description
1 polymer ?
#
loop_
_entity_poly.entity_id
_entity_poly.type
_entity_poly.pdbx_seq_one_letter_code
_entity_poly.pdbx_strand_id
1 'polypeptide(L)'
;MRNINYIYDTLLSSNYSIKPYNIFLIKHPKYRIVMSLNMNDKIINHYITIYALIPKLEKYLDNRNVATRIGMGCDYGIKLLKRYIEKNKKYGKFYILKLDIKKYFYNIDHDILKNMVKDKLDKTEYNILCNIIDSTNSSYINDIIKRLKDEELLVTNRLKEVMDIPNYKYGKGLPIGNMTSQFFAIYYLSSLDHYIVHNLKIKYMIRYMDDYVLIHKDKNYLELCKNIVKKVK
;
A
#
# COMPACT_ATOMS: atom_id res chain seq x y z
N MET A 1 -27.89 15.68 10.78
CA MET A 1 -27.28 17.00 10.54
C MET A 1 -25.95 17.21 11.28
N ARG A 2 -25.80 16.98 12.61
CA ARG A 2 -24.54 17.23 13.36
C ARG A 2 -23.29 16.57 12.75
N ASN A 3 -23.37 15.33 12.27
CA ASN A 3 -22.21 14.62 11.69
C ASN A 3 -21.81 15.16 10.33
N ILE A 4 -22.73 15.65 9.52
CA ILE A 4 -22.42 16.24 8.20
C ILE A 4 -21.69 17.57 8.38
N ASN A 5 -22.17 18.41 9.30
CA ASN A 5 -21.51 19.69 9.61
C ASN A 5 -20.08 19.45 10.14
N TYR A 6 -19.91 18.48 11.04
CA TYR A 6 -18.58 18.10 11.54
C TYR A 6 -17.63 17.69 10.40
N ILE A 7 -18.09 16.85 9.45
CA ILE A 7 -17.26 16.43 8.31
C ILE A 7 -16.93 17.63 7.42
N TYR A 8 -17.91 18.47 7.12
CA TYR A 8 -17.74 19.68 6.32
C TYR A 8 -16.73 20.65 6.96
N ASP A 9 -16.90 20.95 8.24
CA ASP A 9 -15.99 21.83 8.98
C ASP A 9 -14.57 21.24 9.06
N THR A 10 -14.46 19.93 9.19
CA THR A 10 -13.16 19.22 9.21
C THR A 10 -12.45 19.32 7.87
N LEU A 11 -13.17 19.20 6.76
CA LEU A 11 -12.60 19.31 5.41
C LEU A 11 -12.18 20.74 5.05
N LEU A 12 -12.83 21.74 5.64
CA LEU A 12 -12.48 23.17 5.48
C LEU A 12 -11.35 23.60 6.42
N SER A 13 -11.27 23.01 7.60
CA SER A 13 -10.25 23.35 8.59
C SER A 13 -9.02 22.45 8.43
N SER A 14 -7.83 23.02 8.62
CA SER A 14 -6.58 22.22 8.62
C SER A 14 -6.43 21.35 9.88
N ASN A 15 -7.40 21.34 10.79
CA ASN A 15 -7.31 20.77 12.13
C ASN A 15 -7.95 19.37 12.26
N TYR A 16 -7.76 18.53 11.25
CA TYR A 16 -8.22 17.15 11.32
C TYR A 16 -7.33 16.32 12.24
N SER A 17 -7.92 15.65 13.20
CA SER A 17 -7.28 14.62 14.02
C SER A 17 -8.07 13.33 13.92
N ILE A 18 -7.40 12.27 13.52
CA ILE A 18 -8.01 10.95 13.39
C ILE A 18 -8.31 10.38 14.78
N LYS A 19 -9.53 9.85 14.97
CA LYS A 19 -9.92 9.20 16.23
C LYS A 19 -9.27 7.82 16.35
N PRO A 20 -9.18 7.26 17.57
CA PRO A 20 -8.62 5.92 17.77
C PRO A 20 -9.28 4.87 16.89
N TYR A 21 -8.48 3.98 16.35
CA TYR A 21 -8.92 2.87 15.51
C TYR A 21 -9.57 1.76 16.32
N ASN A 22 -10.58 1.11 15.75
CA ASN A 22 -10.96 -0.24 16.14
C ASN A 22 -9.96 -1.23 15.53
N ILE A 23 -9.14 -1.85 16.36
CA ILE A 23 -8.06 -2.75 15.92
C ILE A 23 -8.48 -4.18 16.21
N PHE A 24 -8.39 -5.05 15.20
CA PHE A 24 -8.74 -6.45 15.34
C PHE A 24 -7.84 -7.35 14.49
N LEU A 25 -7.78 -8.63 14.87
CA LEU A 25 -6.99 -9.65 14.23
C LEU A 25 -7.85 -10.47 13.25
N ILE A 26 -7.48 -10.45 11.96
CA ILE A 26 -8.02 -11.39 10.97
C ILE A 26 -7.15 -12.64 10.99
N LYS A 27 -7.78 -13.83 11.03
CA LYS A 27 -7.10 -15.13 11.18
C LYS A 27 -6.93 -15.89 9.85
N HIS A 28 -7.77 -15.63 8.87
CA HIS A 28 -7.79 -16.35 7.59
C HIS A 28 -7.71 -15.40 6.40
N PRO A 29 -7.01 -15.77 5.30
CA PRO A 29 -6.15 -16.97 5.16
C PRO A 29 -4.82 -16.84 5.92
N LYS A 30 -4.39 -15.62 6.26
CA LYS A 30 -3.18 -15.27 7.04
C LYS A 30 -3.55 -14.31 8.15
N TYR A 31 -2.80 -14.37 9.25
CA TYR A 31 -2.96 -13.41 10.33
C TYR A 31 -2.61 -11.99 9.87
N ARG A 32 -3.51 -11.06 10.13
CA ARG A 32 -3.33 -9.63 9.81
C ARG A 32 -3.99 -8.76 10.86
N ILE A 33 -3.31 -7.71 11.28
CA ILE A 33 -3.92 -6.63 12.04
C ILE A 33 -4.64 -5.70 11.07
N VAL A 34 -5.92 -5.47 11.32
CA VAL A 34 -6.74 -4.52 10.57
C VAL A 34 -7.19 -3.41 11.50
N MET A 35 -7.13 -2.18 11.01
CA MET A 35 -7.51 -0.97 11.72
C MET A 35 -8.72 -0.35 11.03
N SER A 36 -9.87 -0.37 11.72
CA SER A 36 -11.11 0.21 11.20
C SER A 36 -11.34 1.59 11.81
N LEU A 37 -11.60 2.55 10.96
CA LEU A 37 -12.00 3.90 11.34
C LEU A 37 -13.44 3.93 11.86
N ASN A 38 -13.77 4.91 12.69
CA ASN A 38 -15.16 5.28 12.93
C ASN A 38 -15.80 5.82 11.64
N MET A 39 -17.14 5.96 11.62
CA MET A 39 -17.87 6.32 10.41
C MET A 39 -17.46 7.69 9.84
N ASN A 40 -17.27 8.71 10.67
CA ASN A 40 -16.92 10.05 10.20
C ASN A 40 -15.53 10.08 9.55
N ASP A 41 -14.53 9.46 10.21
CA ASP A 41 -13.17 9.37 9.69
C ASP A 41 -13.13 8.50 8.42
N LYS A 42 -13.98 7.46 8.32
CA LYS A 42 -14.11 6.65 7.11
C LYS A 42 -14.64 7.48 5.94
N ILE A 43 -15.65 8.32 6.17
CA ILE A 43 -16.17 9.21 5.12
C ILE A 43 -15.10 10.22 4.69
N ILE A 44 -14.38 10.85 5.63
CA ILE A 44 -13.28 11.77 5.33
C ILE A 44 -12.19 11.07 4.51
N ASN A 45 -11.79 9.85 4.91
CA ASN A 45 -10.80 9.06 4.18
C ASN A 45 -11.24 8.74 2.74
N HIS A 46 -12.50 8.35 2.56
CA HIS A 46 -13.07 8.10 1.23
C HIS A 46 -13.11 9.36 0.39
N TYR A 47 -13.63 10.44 0.96
CA TYR A 47 -13.73 11.74 0.28
C TYR A 47 -12.35 12.20 -0.22
N ILE A 48 -11.35 12.25 0.68
CA ILE A 48 -10.02 12.75 0.32
C ILE A 48 -9.32 11.83 -0.71
N THR A 49 -9.58 10.52 -0.65
CA THR A 49 -9.03 9.59 -1.64
C THR A 49 -9.64 9.83 -3.02
N ILE A 50 -10.96 9.96 -3.10
CA ILE A 50 -11.69 10.08 -4.38
C ILE A 50 -11.51 11.47 -5.00
N TYR A 51 -11.55 12.53 -4.20
CA TYR A 51 -11.59 13.90 -4.72
C TYR A 51 -10.25 14.64 -4.66
N ALA A 52 -9.26 14.14 -3.89
CA ALA A 52 -7.93 14.73 -3.85
C ALA A 52 -6.85 13.78 -4.39
N LEU A 53 -6.68 12.58 -3.81
CA LEU A 53 -5.55 11.72 -4.16
C LEU A 53 -5.65 11.17 -5.58
N ILE A 54 -6.76 10.53 -5.96
CA ILE A 54 -6.93 9.92 -7.28
C ILE A 54 -6.77 10.98 -8.39
N PRO A 55 -7.52 12.10 -8.40
CA PRO A 55 -7.42 13.08 -9.50
C PRO A 55 -6.05 13.71 -9.64
N LYS A 56 -5.35 13.94 -8.54
CA LYS A 56 -4.06 14.64 -8.54
C LYS A 56 -2.86 13.71 -8.73
N LEU A 57 -2.93 12.46 -8.25
CA LEU A 57 -1.77 11.57 -8.17
C LEU A 57 -1.84 10.34 -9.07
N GLU A 58 -3.02 9.88 -9.51
CA GLU A 58 -3.13 8.66 -10.33
C GLU A 58 -2.37 8.76 -11.66
N LYS A 59 -2.24 9.94 -12.23
CA LYS A 59 -1.48 10.21 -13.47
C LYS A 59 0.01 9.86 -13.37
N TYR A 60 0.56 9.73 -12.16
CA TYR A 60 1.95 9.34 -11.93
C TYR A 60 2.15 7.83 -11.79
N LEU A 61 1.07 7.05 -11.79
CA LEU A 61 1.13 5.60 -11.70
C LEU A 61 1.36 4.98 -13.07
N ASP A 62 2.28 4.02 -13.15
CA ASP A 62 2.46 3.22 -14.36
C ASP A 62 1.21 2.34 -14.62
N ASN A 63 0.85 2.15 -15.89
CA ASN A 63 -0.32 1.34 -16.30
C ASN A 63 -0.13 -0.17 -16.00
N ARG A 64 1.05 -0.61 -15.62
CA ARG A 64 1.35 -1.98 -15.21
C ARG A 64 1.09 -2.21 -13.72
N ASN A 65 0.87 -1.12 -12.96
CA ASN A 65 0.32 -1.20 -11.61
C ASN A 65 -1.20 -1.34 -11.72
N VAL A 66 -1.71 -2.52 -11.41
CA VAL A 66 -3.10 -2.89 -11.65
C VAL A 66 -3.95 -2.96 -10.37
N ALA A 67 -3.37 -2.73 -9.20
CA ALA A 67 -4.09 -2.80 -7.93
C ALA A 67 -4.91 -1.53 -7.65
N THR A 68 -6.09 -1.70 -7.06
CA THR A 68 -6.94 -0.62 -6.49
C THR A 68 -7.22 0.58 -7.42
N ARG A 69 -7.25 0.35 -8.74
CA ARG A 69 -7.54 1.35 -9.76
C ARG A 69 -8.83 1.02 -10.50
N ILE A 70 -9.59 2.04 -10.88
CA ILE A 70 -10.86 1.87 -11.60
C ILE A 70 -10.60 1.18 -12.95
N GLY A 71 -11.39 0.16 -13.27
CA GLY A 71 -11.24 -0.63 -14.50
C GLY A 71 -10.06 -1.58 -14.54
N MET A 72 -9.29 -1.68 -13.44
CA MET A 72 -8.17 -2.60 -13.26
C MET A 72 -8.48 -3.64 -12.18
N GLY A 73 -7.48 -4.23 -11.57
CA GLY A 73 -7.64 -5.25 -10.53
C GLY A 73 -7.06 -6.59 -10.92
N CYS A 74 -7.39 -7.63 -10.16
CA CYS A 74 -6.82 -8.96 -10.32
C CYS A 74 -7.10 -9.54 -11.71
N ASP A 75 -8.35 -9.47 -12.19
CA ASP A 75 -8.76 -10.00 -13.50
C ASP A 75 -8.05 -9.32 -14.66
N TYR A 76 -7.91 -7.99 -14.58
CA TYR A 76 -7.13 -7.24 -15.56
C TYR A 76 -5.66 -7.65 -15.54
N GLY A 77 -5.07 -7.79 -14.35
CA GLY A 77 -3.69 -8.26 -14.18
C GLY A 77 -3.47 -9.65 -14.77
N ILE A 78 -4.39 -10.58 -14.55
CA ILE A 78 -4.34 -11.93 -15.13
C ILE A 78 -4.43 -11.89 -16.66
N LYS A 79 -5.35 -11.09 -17.23
CA LYS A 79 -5.46 -10.92 -18.69
C LYS A 79 -4.16 -10.34 -19.28
N LEU A 80 -3.58 -9.35 -18.59
CA LEU A 80 -2.32 -8.74 -19.01
C LEU A 80 -1.15 -9.75 -18.93
N LEU A 81 -1.08 -10.54 -17.87
CA LEU A 81 -0.08 -11.60 -17.71
C LEU A 81 -0.17 -12.64 -18.83
N LYS A 82 -1.37 -13.14 -19.13
CA LYS A 82 -1.59 -14.08 -20.26
C LYS A 82 -1.08 -13.50 -21.56
N ARG A 83 -1.43 -12.25 -21.87
CA ARG A 83 -0.96 -11.53 -23.08
C ARG A 83 0.58 -11.42 -23.13
N TYR A 84 1.23 -11.16 -21.98
CA TYR A 84 2.68 -11.09 -21.93
C TYR A 84 3.35 -12.44 -22.13
N ILE A 85 2.79 -13.52 -21.55
CA ILE A 85 3.26 -14.88 -21.76
C ILE A 85 3.15 -15.29 -23.23
N GLU A 86 1.99 -15.06 -23.85
CA GLU A 86 1.77 -15.38 -25.29
C GLU A 86 2.73 -14.63 -26.20
N LYS A 87 2.98 -13.34 -25.94
CA LYS A 87 3.96 -12.57 -26.69
C LYS A 87 5.37 -13.12 -26.55
N ASN A 88 5.77 -13.52 -25.34
CA ASN A 88 7.12 -14.02 -25.10
C ASN A 88 7.33 -15.44 -25.64
N LYS A 89 6.31 -16.30 -25.62
CA LYS A 89 6.36 -17.65 -26.23
C LYS A 89 6.78 -17.63 -27.71
N LYS A 90 6.37 -16.60 -28.46
CA LYS A 90 6.71 -16.46 -29.88
C LYS A 90 8.22 -16.25 -30.11
N TYR A 91 8.96 -15.80 -29.10
CA TYR A 91 10.41 -15.51 -29.21
C TYR A 91 11.27 -16.58 -28.53
N GLY A 92 10.67 -17.75 -28.16
CA GLY A 92 11.37 -18.87 -27.56
C GLY A 92 11.33 -18.87 -26.04
N LYS A 93 12.43 -19.30 -25.41
CA LYS A 93 12.51 -19.45 -23.95
C LYS A 93 12.52 -18.09 -23.23
N PHE A 94 11.74 -17.98 -22.18
CA PHE A 94 11.69 -16.81 -21.29
C PHE A 94 11.58 -17.26 -19.83
N TYR A 95 11.81 -16.33 -18.92
CA TYR A 95 11.77 -16.54 -17.47
C TYR A 95 10.84 -15.54 -16.81
N ILE A 96 10.25 -15.97 -15.70
CA ILE A 96 9.36 -15.14 -14.87
C ILE A 96 9.98 -15.03 -13.49
N LEU A 97 10.13 -13.80 -13.01
CA LEU A 97 10.54 -13.47 -11.65
C LEU A 97 9.36 -12.90 -10.90
N LYS A 98 8.97 -13.55 -9.79
CA LYS A 98 8.02 -12.99 -8.82
C LYS A 98 8.81 -12.37 -7.66
N LEU A 99 8.47 -11.13 -7.29
CA LEU A 99 9.01 -10.43 -6.14
C LEU A 99 7.86 -10.03 -5.22
N ASP A 100 8.10 -10.11 -3.93
CA ASP A 100 7.19 -9.66 -2.86
C ASP A 100 7.98 -8.80 -1.86
N ILE A 101 7.37 -7.70 -1.38
CA ILE A 101 8.00 -6.83 -0.40
C ILE A 101 7.50 -7.21 0.98
N LYS A 102 8.37 -7.87 1.76
CA LYS A 102 8.03 -8.36 3.10
C LYS A 102 7.50 -7.25 4.01
N LYS A 103 6.31 -7.46 4.59
CA LYS A 103 5.69 -6.56 5.57
C LYS A 103 5.55 -5.12 5.03
N TYR A 104 5.18 -4.99 3.76
CA TYR A 104 5.21 -3.73 3.01
C TYR A 104 4.52 -2.59 3.74
N PHE A 105 3.25 -2.76 4.13
CA PHE A 105 2.46 -1.72 4.80
C PHE A 105 3.10 -1.20 6.10
N TYR A 106 3.85 -2.03 6.81
CA TYR A 106 4.53 -1.66 8.05
C TYR A 106 5.87 -0.94 7.81
N ASN A 107 6.37 -0.94 6.58
CA ASN A 107 7.68 -0.39 6.24
C ASN A 107 7.62 0.88 5.38
N ILE A 108 6.42 1.34 4.99
CA ILE A 108 6.27 2.61 4.27
C ILE A 108 6.75 3.75 5.17
N ASP A 109 7.74 4.50 4.72
CA ASP A 109 8.34 5.61 5.45
C ASP A 109 7.45 6.86 5.31
N HIS A 110 7.09 7.47 6.44
CA HIS A 110 6.17 8.60 6.47
C HIS A 110 6.76 9.84 5.82
N ASP A 111 8.04 10.14 6.09
CA ASP A 111 8.69 11.36 5.58
C ASP A 111 8.88 11.27 4.06
N ILE A 112 9.29 10.10 3.57
CA ILE A 112 9.38 9.85 2.12
C ILE A 112 8.01 10.02 1.48
N LEU A 113 6.96 9.40 2.02
CA LEU A 113 5.61 9.49 1.48
C LEU A 113 5.07 10.92 1.49
N LYS A 114 5.24 11.65 2.60
CA LYS A 114 4.85 13.06 2.71
C LYS A 114 5.57 13.93 1.67
N ASN A 115 6.88 13.73 1.50
CA ASN A 115 7.66 14.45 0.50
C ASN A 115 7.20 14.15 -0.94
N MET A 116 6.80 12.91 -1.23
CA MET A 116 6.29 12.53 -2.56
C MET A 116 5.00 13.27 -2.95
N VAL A 117 4.17 13.68 -1.98
CA VAL A 117 2.86 14.30 -2.22
C VAL A 117 2.80 15.79 -1.94
N LYS A 118 3.78 16.36 -1.22
CA LYS A 118 3.79 17.74 -0.70
C LYS A 118 3.45 18.79 -1.76
N ASP A 119 4.11 18.74 -2.91
CA ASP A 119 3.97 19.76 -3.97
C ASP A 119 2.83 19.45 -4.96
N LYS A 120 2.04 18.40 -4.68
CA LYS A 120 0.96 17.94 -5.56
C LYS A 120 -0.43 18.13 -4.97
N LEU A 121 -0.50 18.51 -3.72
CA LEU A 121 -1.73 18.71 -2.94
C LEU A 121 -1.80 20.16 -2.45
N ASP A 122 -3.01 20.63 -2.21
CA ASP A 122 -3.16 21.92 -1.52
C ASP A 122 -2.83 21.77 -0.01
N LYS A 123 -2.67 22.91 0.66
CA LYS A 123 -2.23 22.94 2.07
C LYS A 123 -3.19 22.19 3.00
N THR A 124 -4.49 22.31 2.78
CA THR A 124 -5.50 21.67 3.65
C THR A 124 -5.48 20.15 3.46
N GLU A 125 -5.51 19.69 2.21
CA GLU A 125 -5.41 18.27 1.86
C GLU A 125 -4.13 17.66 2.41
N TYR A 126 -3.00 18.34 2.22
CA TYR A 126 -1.70 17.87 2.71
C TYR A 126 -1.68 17.71 4.22
N ASN A 127 -2.21 18.70 4.98
CA ASN A 127 -2.26 18.62 6.44
C ASN A 127 -3.14 17.45 6.92
N ILE A 128 -4.32 17.29 6.33
CA ILE A 128 -5.21 16.16 6.66
C ILE A 128 -4.49 14.83 6.39
N LEU A 129 -3.82 14.71 5.26
CA LEU A 129 -3.13 13.49 4.86
C LEU A 129 -1.89 13.21 5.73
N CYS A 130 -1.16 14.22 6.17
CA CYS A 130 -0.08 14.06 7.15
C CYS A 130 -0.61 13.44 8.45
N ASN A 131 -1.74 13.90 8.97
CA ASN A 131 -2.35 13.34 10.17
C ASN A 131 -2.82 11.89 9.96
N ILE A 132 -3.32 11.55 8.77
CA ILE A 132 -3.67 10.16 8.42
C ILE A 132 -2.43 9.28 8.32
N ILE A 133 -1.37 9.75 7.68
CA ILE A 133 -0.09 9.02 7.55
C ILE A 133 0.52 8.78 8.94
N ASP A 134 0.56 9.81 9.79
CA ASP A 134 1.14 9.73 11.13
C ASP A 134 0.28 8.99 12.15
N SER A 135 -0.93 8.60 11.81
CA SER A 135 -1.87 7.96 12.74
C SER A 135 -1.34 6.69 13.40
N THR A 136 -0.41 5.99 12.75
CA THR A 136 0.24 4.79 13.29
C THR A 136 1.35 5.06 14.31
N ASN A 137 1.73 6.33 14.52
CA ASN A 137 2.73 6.72 15.53
C ASN A 137 2.21 6.63 16.98
N SER A 138 0.90 6.41 17.17
CA SER A 138 0.28 6.35 18.49
C SER A 138 0.63 5.05 19.22
N SER A 139 1.10 5.16 20.47
CA SER A 139 1.58 4.02 21.29
C SER A 139 0.49 2.98 21.55
N TYR A 140 -0.76 3.40 21.77
CA TYR A 140 -1.89 2.51 22.06
C TYR A 140 -2.09 1.40 21.01
N ILE A 141 -1.67 1.65 19.75
CA ILE A 141 -1.80 0.69 18.65
C ILE A 141 -0.97 -0.57 18.93
N ASN A 142 0.29 -0.39 19.31
CA ASN A 142 1.17 -1.51 19.63
C ASN A 142 0.74 -2.23 20.91
N ASP A 143 0.17 -1.54 21.88
CA ASP A 143 -0.37 -2.14 23.09
C ASP A 143 -1.56 -3.06 22.78
N ILE A 144 -2.48 -2.61 21.91
CA ILE A 144 -3.58 -3.44 21.42
C ILE A 144 -3.08 -4.62 20.60
N ILE A 145 -2.12 -4.41 19.69
CA ILE A 145 -1.52 -5.49 18.88
C ILE A 145 -0.90 -6.54 19.80
N LYS A 146 -0.16 -6.13 20.83
CA LYS A 146 0.43 -7.04 21.80
C LYS A 146 -0.65 -7.87 22.50
N ARG A 147 -1.70 -7.24 23.03
CA ARG A 147 -2.80 -7.93 23.68
C ARG A 147 -3.47 -8.96 22.76
N LEU A 148 -3.81 -8.56 21.52
CA LEU A 148 -4.43 -9.46 20.53
C LEU A 148 -3.53 -10.65 20.18
N LYS A 149 -2.21 -10.45 20.14
CA LYS A 149 -1.25 -11.53 19.92
C LYS A 149 -1.20 -12.47 21.11
N ASP A 150 -1.11 -11.95 22.32
CA ASP A 150 -1.04 -12.74 23.56
C ASP A 150 -2.31 -13.58 23.73
N GLU A 151 -3.50 -13.01 23.48
CA GLU A 151 -4.79 -13.73 23.50
C GLU A 151 -4.81 -14.86 22.44
N GLU A 152 -4.36 -14.58 21.21
CA GLU A 152 -4.37 -15.58 20.13
C GLU A 152 -3.36 -16.70 20.35
N LEU A 153 -2.21 -16.42 20.93
CA LEU A 153 -1.17 -17.42 21.25
C LEU A 153 -1.66 -18.50 22.23
N LEU A 154 -2.67 -18.20 23.04
CA LEU A 154 -3.27 -19.17 23.99
C LEU A 154 -4.18 -20.20 23.29
N VAL A 155 -4.71 -19.90 22.10
CA VAL A 155 -5.75 -20.71 21.45
C VAL A 155 -5.37 -21.27 20.08
N THR A 156 -4.31 -20.74 19.46
CA THR A 156 -3.90 -21.14 18.11
C THR A 156 -2.80 -22.19 18.09
N ASN A 157 -2.83 -23.06 17.08
CA ASN A 157 -1.70 -23.92 16.73
C ASN A 157 -0.72 -23.28 15.72
N ARG A 158 -1.04 -22.06 15.21
CA ARG A 158 -0.25 -21.32 14.22
C ARG A 158 0.67 -20.28 14.89
N LEU A 159 1.38 -20.67 15.96
CA LEU A 159 2.17 -19.79 16.82
C LEU A 159 3.16 -18.90 16.04
N LYS A 160 3.90 -19.49 15.08
CA LYS A 160 4.89 -18.75 14.28
C LYS A 160 4.28 -17.61 13.50
N GLU A 161 3.08 -17.78 12.97
CA GLU A 161 2.39 -16.74 12.18
C GLU A 161 1.93 -15.58 13.07
N VAL A 162 1.42 -15.86 14.27
CA VAL A 162 1.04 -14.84 15.24
C VAL A 162 2.27 -14.06 15.72
N MET A 163 3.36 -14.76 16.03
CA MET A 163 4.62 -14.13 16.44
C MET A 163 5.24 -13.25 15.33
N ASP A 164 5.05 -13.62 14.05
CA ASP A 164 5.56 -12.85 12.90
C ASP A 164 4.74 -11.58 12.59
N ILE A 165 3.61 -11.34 13.25
CA ILE A 165 2.86 -10.08 13.14
C ILE A 165 3.74 -8.93 13.65
N PRO A 166 4.05 -7.93 12.79
CA PRO A 166 4.93 -6.84 13.20
C PRO A 166 4.23 -5.81 14.09
N ASN A 167 5.00 -5.09 14.87
CA ASN A 167 4.58 -3.85 15.49
C ASN A 167 4.84 -2.68 14.54
N TYR A 168 4.09 -1.59 14.68
CA TYR A 168 4.38 -0.34 14.00
C TYR A 168 5.60 0.34 14.65
N LYS A 169 6.45 0.91 13.81
CA LYS A 169 7.58 1.73 14.23
C LYS A 169 7.22 3.20 14.05
N TYR A 170 7.71 4.06 14.92
CA TYR A 170 7.55 5.50 14.79
C TYR A 170 8.05 5.98 13.41
N GLY A 171 7.27 6.83 12.74
CA GLY A 171 7.58 7.34 11.40
C GLY A 171 7.45 6.32 10.27
N LYS A 172 6.87 5.13 10.54
CA LYS A 172 6.72 4.08 9.52
C LYS A 172 5.40 3.34 9.63
N GLY A 173 4.92 2.94 8.46
CA GLY A 173 3.79 2.05 8.30
C GLY A 173 2.45 2.78 8.15
N LEU A 174 1.59 2.20 7.33
CA LEU A 174 0.24 2.68 7.11
C LEU A 174 -0.78 1.70 7.69
N PRO A 175 -1.91 2.20 8.24
CA PRO A 175 -2.95 1.34 8.79
C PRO A 175 -3.60 0.51 7.69
N ILE A 176 -3.66 -0.81 7.90
CA ILE A 176 -4.36 -1.72 6.99
C ILE A 176 -5.87 -1.61 7.28
N GLY A 177 -6.64 -1.15 6.29
CA GLY A 177 -8.09 -0.95 6.38
C GLY A 177 -8.57 0.40 5.85
N ASN A 178 -7.68 1.38 5.68
CA ASN A 178 -8.03 2.69 5.15
C ASN A 178 -7.91 2.72 3.62
N MET A 179 -8.81 3.44 2.96
CA MET A 179 -8.76 3.64 1.51
C MET A 179 -7.54 4.49 1.10
N THR A 180 -7.22 5.53 1.89
CA THR A 180 -6.00 6.33 1.71
C THR A 180 -4.74 5.48 1.76
N SER A 181 -4.65 4.53 2.72
CA SER A 181 -3.50 3.63 2.85
C SER A 181 -3.33 2.73 1.63
N GLN A 182 -4.43 2.24 1.04
CA GLN A 182 -4.39 1.45 -0.19
C GLN A 182 -3.86 2.27 -1.37
N PHE A 183 -4.33 3.52 -1.51
CA PHE A 183 -3.84 4.40 -2.57
C PHE A 183 -2.38 4.77 -2.35
N PHE A 184 -1.99 5.14 -1.14
CA PHE A 184 -0.60 5.45 -0.81
C PHE A 184 0.34 4.25 -1.02
N ALA A 185 -0.11 3.04 -0.71
CA ALA A 185 0.68 1.85 -0.96
C ALA A 185 0.99 1.65 -2.46
N ILE A 186 0.05 1.91 -3.35
CA ILE A 186 0.34 1.85 -4.79
C ILE A 186 1.17 3.05 -5.28
N TYR A 187 0.98 4.23 -4.66
CA TYR A 187 1.68 5.44 -5.06
C TYR A 187 3.15 5.46 -4.60
N TYR A 188 3.43 4.98 -3.38
CA TYR A 188 4.77 4.95 -2.81
C TYR A 188 5.80 4.19 -3.68
N LEU A 189 5.37 3.14 -4.36
CA LEU A 189 6.22 2.35 -5.26
C LEU A 189 6.24 2.87 -6.71
N SER A 190 5.58 3.99 -7.02
CA SER A 190 5.54 4.50 -8.40
C SER A 190 6.92 4.80 -8.97
N SER A 191 7.83 5.35 -8.17
CA SER A 191 9.22 5.61 -8.59
C SER A 191 9.98 4.31 -8.90
N LEU A 192 9.74 3.24 -8.13
CA LEU A 192 10.31 1.93 -8.39
C LEU A 192 9.74 1.32 -9.69
N ASP A 193 8.44 1.48 -9.95
CA ASP A 193 7.82 1.04 -11.21
C ASP A 193 8.50 1.71 -12.40
N HIS A 194 8.65 3.03 -12.36
CA HIS A 194 9.34 3.79 -13.39
C HIS A 194 10.79 3.36 -13.56
N TYR A 195 11.51 3.12 -12.46
CA TYR A 195 12.87 2.64 -12.49
C TYR A 195 12.99 1.26 -13.18
N ILE A 196 12.13 0.30 -12.81
CA ILE A 196 12.11 -1.03 -13.42
C ILE A 196 11.85 -0.95 -14.92
N VAL A 197 10.90 -0.11 -15.34
CA VAL A 197 10.51 0.01 -16.74
C VAL A 197 11.56 0.77 -17.56
N HIS A 198 11.99 1.92 -17.08
CA HIS A 198 12.79 2.86 -17.88
C HIS A 198 14.30 2.68 -17.70
N ASN A 199 14.77 2.34 -16.50
CA ASN A 199 16.20 2.14 -16.24
C ASN A 199 16.60 0.68 -16.43
N LEU A 200 15.86 -0.27 -15.81
CA LEU A 200 16.11 -1.70 -16.01
C LEU A 200 15.50 -2.25 -17.30
N LYS A 201 14.83 -1.43 -18.12
CA LYS A 201 14.26 -1.81 -19.41
C LYS A 201 13.40 -3.09 -19.38
N ILE A 202 12.76 -3.40 -18.26
CA ILE A 202 11.85 -4.53 -18.14
C ILE A 202 10.49 -4.15 -18.74
N LYS A 203 10.29 -4.53 -20.00
CA LYS A 203 9.07 -4.21 -20.75
C LYS A 203 7.81 -4.90 -20.20
N TYR A 204 7.96 -6.14 -19.75
CA TYR A 204 6.85 -6.99 -19.31
C TYR A 204 6.89 -7.10 -17.80
N MET A 205 6.35 -6.07 -17.14
CA MET A 205 6.15 -5.96 -15.69
C MET A 205 4.66 -5.89 -15.39
N ILE A 206 4.25 -6.49 -14.29
CA ILE A 206 2.94 -6.29 -13.67
C ILE A 206 3.17 -6.12 -12.17
N ARG A 207 2.51 -5.15 -11.57
CA ARG A 207 2.49 -4.99 -10.12
C ARG A 207 1.05 -5.01 -9.58
N TYR A 208 0.86 -5.81 -8.55
CA TYR A 208 -0.36 -5.81 -7.75
C TYR A 208 0.02 -5.53 -6.30
N MET A 209 -0.22 -4.32 -5.80
CA MET A 209 0.26 -3.82 -4.51
C MET A 209 1.79 -3.94 -4.40
N ASP A 210 2.28 -4.82 -3.53
CA ASP A 210 3.67 -5.15 -3.25
C ASP A 210 4.20 -6.35 -4.03
N ASP A 211 3.31 -7.07 -4.74
CA ASP A 211 3.64 -8.19 -5.62
C ASP A 211 4.05 -7.71 -7.02
N TYR A 212 5.26 -8.04 -7.44
CA TYR A 212 5.76 -7.81 -8.80
C TYR A 212 5.89 -9.10 -9.59
N VAL A 213 5.54 -9.06 -10.85
CA VAL A 213 5.85 -10.10 -11.84
C VAL A 213 6.64 -9.46 -12.98
N LEU A 214 7.88 -9.91 -13.17
CA LEU A 214 8.78 -9.46 -14.24
C LEU A 214 9.03 -10.61 -15.21
N ILE A 215 8.98 -10.34 -16.51
CA ILE A 215 9.24 -11.35 -17.55
C ILE A 215 10.37 -10.86 -18.45
N HIS A 216 11.37 -11.72 -18.66
CA HIS A 216 12.50 -11.45 -19.52
C HIS A 216 13.06 -12.72 -20.16
N LYS A 217 13.73 -12.60 -21.31
CA LYS A 217 14.36 -13.73 -22.02
C LYS A 217 15.65 -14.21 -21.36
N ASP A 218 16.31 -13.37 -20.60
CA ASP A 218 17.57 -13.67 -19.92
C ASP A 218 17.31 -13.83 -18.40
N LYS A 219 17.66 -15.02 -17.88
CA LYS A 219 17.53 -15.37 -16.48
C LYS A 219 18.51 -14.60 -15.60
N ASN A 220 19.76 -14.45 -16.05
CA ASN A 220 20.80 -13.78 -15.28
C ASN A 220 20.46 -12.30 -15.12
N TYR A 221 19.89 -11.70 -16.16
CA TYR A 221 19.42 -10.32 -16.09
C TYR A 221 18.28 -10.14 -15.08
N LEU A 222 17.34 -11.08 -14.99
CA LEU A 222 16.30 -11.03 -13.95
C LEU A 222 16.88 -11.16 -12.53
N GLU A 223 17.88 -12.02 -12.32
CA GLU A 223 18.56 -12.12 -11.03
C GLU A 223 19.32 -10.83 -10.67
N LEU A 224 19.95 -10.18 -11.66
CA LEU A 224 20.55 -8.87 -11.48
C LEU A 224 19.48 -7.83 -11.07
N CYS A 225 18.36 -7.75 -11.78
CA CYS A 225 17.23 -6.87 -11.45
C CYS A 225 16.71 -7.11 -10.04
N LYS A 226 16.54 -8.37 -9.62
CA LYS A 226 16.14 -8.73 -8.25
C LYS A 226 17.11 -8.17 -7.20
N ASN A 227 18.42 -8.27 -7.44
CA ASN A 227 19.42 -7.77 -6.50
C ASN A 227 19.42 -6.24 -6.44
N ILE A 228 19.19 -5.55 -7.56
CA ILE A 228 19.06 -4.10 -7.61
C ILE A 228 17.81 -3.65 -6.85
N VAL A 229 16.64 -4.23 -7.14
CA VAL A 229 15.37 -3.90 -6.48
C VAL A 229 15.45 -4.11 -4.97
N LYS A 230 16.19 -5.12 -4.49
CA LYS A 230 16.43 -5.32 -3.06
C LYS A 230 17.24 -4.22 -2.39
N LYS A 231 18.08 -3.51 -3.13
CA LYS A 231 18.93 -2.42 -2.62
C LYS A 231 18.24 -1.06 -2.63
N VAL A 232 17.16 -0.90 -3.38
CA VAL A 232 16.37 0.35 -3.50
C VAL A 232 15.36 0.50 -2.34
N LYS A 233 15.56 -0.21 -1.25
CA LYS A 233 14.74 -0.11 -0.02
C LYS A 233 15.01 1.17 0.76
#